data_6ff6fa73871b3339e0dc90b18aed627c
#
_entry.id   6ff6fa73871b3339e0dc90b18aed627c
#
_cell.length_a   1.000
_cell.length_b   1.000
_cell.length_c   1.000
_cell.angle_alpha   90.00
_cell.angle_beta   90.00
_cell.angle_gamma   90.00
#
_symmetry.space_group_name_H-M   'P 1'
#
loop_
_entity.id
_entity.type
_entity.pdbx_description
1 polymer ?
#
loop_
_entity_poly.entity_id
_entity_poly.type
_entity_poly.pdbx_seq_one_letter_code
_entity_poly.pdbx_strand_id
1 'polypeptide(L)'
;SGLTGLATCACGEQTILAAMAASRYLGASTGAIVSYANSGDALVGDRDRVVGYGAVVFRGSAPRSGDQPFPDTPRDIEPAPLSPSLQRYLLNFARKSLTQFIETDTLPLPRPADPLLYARQGAFVTLKRHGELRGCIGHMGDDLPLCHVVGSMALQAAFNDRRFPHLKDSELEEIDIEISVLTPLKPVDGPADIVVGRDGVMLRKSDRSAVFLPQVAPEQGWSRDEMLGHLCRKAGLSETAWKDGASFYTFQAQVFSESLLQP
;
A
#
# COMPACT_ATOMS: atom_id res chain seq x y z
N SER A 1 -2.41 -8.50 -29.44
CA SER A 1 -1.00 -8.55 -29.82
C SER A 1 -0.61 -9.99 -30.11
N GLY A 2 -0.14 -10.28 -31.35
CA GLY A 2 0.10 -11.63 -31.84
C GLY A 2 1.57 -12.10 -31.70
N LEU A 3 2.25 -11.74 -30.63
CA LEU A 3 3.62 -12.21 -30.39
C LEU A 3 3.56 -13.48 -29.55
N THR A 4 3.91 -14.61 -30.14
CA THR A 4 4.06 -15.91 -29.45
C THR A 4 5.22 -15.86 -28.46
N GLY A 5 4.97 -16.26 -27.22
CA GLY A 5 5.98 -16.31 -26.15
C GLY A 5 5.95 -15.18 -25.14
N LEU A 6 5.03 -14.21 -25.25
CA LEU A 6 4.80 -13.20 -24.24
C LEU A 6 3.71 -13.65 -23.25
N ALA A 7 4.05 -13.71 -21.98
CA ALA A 7 3.08 -14.00 -20.91
C ALA A 7 2.15 -12.80 -20.66
N THR A 8 2.64 -11.57 -20.89
CA THR A 8 1.87 -10.30 -20.83
C THR A 8 2.44 -9.31 -21.84
N CYS A 9 1.66 -8.29 -22.24
CA CYS A 9 2.15 -7.20 -23.10
C CYS A 9 3.12 -6.25 -22.38
N ALA A 10 3.07 -6.18 -21.06
CA ALA A 10 3.98 -5.41 -20.22
C ALA A 10 4.01 -5.97 -18.80
N CYS A 11 5.20 -6.04 -18.21
CA CYS A 11 5.34 -6.29 -16.78
C CYS A 11 4.81 -5.06 -16.03
N GLY A 12 3.81 -5.25 -15.17
CA GLY A 12 3.13 -4.13 -14.50
C GLY A 12 2.04 -3.45 -15.35
N GLU A 13 1.44 -4.15 -16.28
CA GLU A 13 0.36 -3.63 -17.15
C GLU A 13 -0.71 -2.88 -16.37
N GLN A 14 -1.18 -3.42 -15.24
CA GLN A 14 -2.18 -2.78 -14.38
C GLN A 14 -1.72 -1.42 -13.85
N THR A 15 -0.47 -1.30 -13.46
CA THR A 15 0.12 -0.03 -13.01
C THR A 15 0.19 0.99 -14.15
N ILE A 16 0.53 0.54 -15.35
CA ILE A 16 0.56 1.40 -16.55
C ILE A 16 -0.84 1.88 -16.89
N LEU A 17 -1.84 0.99 -16.88
CA LEU A 17 -3.24 1.33 -17.16
C LEU A 17 -3.78 2.31 -16.12
N ALA A 18 -3.48 2.12 -14.84
CA ALA A 18 -3.85 3.05 -13.78
C ALA A 18 -3.20 4.43 -13.98
N ALA A 19 -1.90 4.47 -14.34
CA ALA A 19 -1.21 5.72 -14.66
C ALA A 19 -1.80 6.41 -15.90
N MET A 20 -2.15 5.65 -16.93
CA MET A 20 -2.82 6.19 -18.13
C MET A 20 -4.21 6.76 -17.81
N ALA A 21 -5.01 6.04 -17.02
CA ALA A 21 -6.33 6.50 -16.60
C ALA A 21 -6.23 7.78 -15.77
N ALA A 22 -5.34 7.82 -14.78
CA ALA A 22 -5.06 9.00 -13.97
C ALA A 22 -4.59 10.18 -14.85
N SER A 23 -3.67 9.94 -15.78
CA SER A 23 -3.15 10.97 -16.68
C SER A 23 -4.24 11.54 -17.60
N ARG A 24 -5.11 10.69 -18.15
CA ARG A 24 -6.28 11.14 -18.95
C ARG A 24 -7.23 11.98 -18.11
N TYR A 25 -7.50 11.56 -16.89
CA TYR A 25 -8.34 12.32 -15.97
C TYR A 25 -7.74 13.71 -15.67
N LEU A 26 -6.43 13.80 -15.56
CA LEU A 26 -5.68 15.06 -15.38
C LEU A 26 -5.55 15.88 -16.68
N GLY A 27 -6.27 15.49 -17.75
CA GLY A 27 -6.29 16.21 -19.00
C GLY A 27 -5.14 15.88 -19.96
N ALA A 28 -4.37 14.82 -19.68
CA ALA A 28 -3.36 14.37 -20.64
C ALA A 28 -4.03 13.77 -21.88
N SER A 29 -3.67 14.30 -23.03
CA SER A 29 -4.17 13.88 -24.34
C SER A 29 -3.20 12.99 -25.10
N THR A 30 -1.93 12.97 -24.70
CA THR A 30 -0.87 12.21 -25.37
C THR A 30 0.07 11.58 -24.35
N GLY A 31 0.63 10.41 -24.71
CA GLY A 31 1.72 9.76 -23.99
C GLY A 31 2.86 9.44 -24.93
N ALA A 32 4.09 9.68 -24.51
CA ALA A 32 5.28 9.35 -25.28
C ALA A 32 6.24 8.50 -24.44
N ILE A 33 6.75 7.43 -25.04
CA ILE A 33 7.85 6.66 -24.45
C ILE A 33 9.12 7.52 -24.59
N VAL A 34 9.72 7.87 -23.45
CA VAL A 34 10.93 8.73 -23.41
C VAL A 34 12.19 7.90 -23.21
N SER A 35 12.06 6.69 -22.69
CA SER A 35 13.18 5.76 -22.55
C SER A 35 12.66 4.33 -22.54
N TYR A 36 13.43 3.43 -23.12
CA TYR A 36 13.21 2.00 -23.06
C TYR A 36 14.56 1.29 -22.91
N ALA A 37 14.63 0.36 -22.00
CA ALA A 37 15.75 -0.56 -21.84
C ALA A 37 15.23 -1.92 -21.44
N ASN A 38 16.03 -2.96 -21.52
CA ASN A 38 15.70 -4.28 -21.02
C ASN A 38 16.84 -4.85 -20.18
N SER A 39 16.56 -5.89 -19.40
CA SER A 39 17.56 -6.51 -18.54
C SER A 39 18.71 -7.17 -19.30
N GLY A 40 18.51 -7.49 -20.59
CA GLY A 40 19.55 -8.01 -21.48
C GLY A 40 20.56 -6.94 -21.93
N ASP A 41 20.24 -5.66 -21.78
CA ASP A 41 21.14 -4.54 -22.08
C ASP A 41 22.11 -4.24 -20.92
N ALA A 42 21.92 -4.88 -19.76
CA ALA A 42 22.84 -4.75 -18.63
C ALA A 42 24.14 -5.53 -18.89
N LEU A 43 25.23 -5.08 -18.26
CA LEU A 43 26.58 -5.70 -18.41
C LEU A 43 26.62 -7.20 -18.06
N VAL A 44 25.65 -7.70 -17.28
CA VAL A 44 25.51 -9.11 -16.85
C VAL A 44 24.08 -9.59 -17.14
N GLY A 45 23.49 -9.15 -18.25
CA GLY A 45 22.11 -9.50 -18.61
C GLY A 45 22.03 -10.82 -19.38
N ASP A 46 21.02 -11.64 -19.03
CA ASP A 46 20.63 -12.81 -19.84
C ASP A 46 19.73 -12.32 -20.99
N ARG A 47 20.12 -12.64 -22.23
CA ARG A 47 19.39 -12.23 -23.43
C ARG A 47 18.25 -13.16 -23.82
N ASP A 48 18.19 -14.35 -23.24
CA ASP A 48 17.13 -15.34 -23.50
C ASP A 48 15.90 -15.11 -22.63
N ARG A 49 16.08 -14.36 -21.51
CA ARG A 49 15.01 -13.97 -20.59
C ARG A 49 15.18 -12.53 -20.19
N VAL A 50 14.47 -11.63 -20.84
CA VAL A 50 14.56 -10.19 -20.59
C VAL A 50 13.28 -9.61 -19.97
N VAL A 51 13.45 -8.65 -19.09
CA VAL A 51 12.38 -7.76 -18.58
C VAL A 51 12.58 -6.40 -19.20
N GLY A 52 11.56 -5.89 -19.88
CA GLY A 52 11.58 -4.55 -20.45
C GLY A 52 11.26 -3.49 -19.39
N TYR A 53 11.99 -2.38 -19.42
CA TYR A 53 11.77 -1.19 -18.61
C TYR A 53 11.44 -0.02 -19.53
N GLY A 54 10.32 0.65 -19.29
CA GLY A 54 9.90 1.81 -20.07
C GLY A 54 9.60 3.01 -19.20
N ALA A 55 10.05 4.20 -19.60
CA ALA A 55 9.61 5.45 -19.03
C ALA A 55 8.66 6.16 -20.00
N VAL A 56 7.49 6.55 -19.53
CA VAL A 56 6.45 7.20 -20.32
C VAL A 56 6.14 8.56 -19.71
N VAL A 57 6.11 9.60 -20.53
CA VAL A 57 5.64 10.94 -20.16
C VAL A 57 4.25 11.17 -20.76
N PHE A 58 3.30 11.51 -19.93
CA PHE A 58 1.98 11.95 -20.35
C PHE A 58 1.96 13.48 -20.44
N ARG A 59 1.43 14.01 -21.54
CA ARG A 59 1.30 15.45 -21.79
C ARG A 59 -0.15 15.80 -22.05
N GLY A 60 -0.61 16.88 -21.44
CA GLY A 60 -1.92 17.47 -21.70
C GLY A 60 -1.79 18.95 -21.96
N SER A 61 -2.84 19.55 -22.53
CA SER A 61 -3.03 21.00 -22.46
C SER A 61 -3.16 21.39 -20.99
N ALA A 62 -2.65 22.58 -20.63
CA ALA A 62 -2.71 23.09 -19.27
C ALA A 62 -4.11 22.88 -18.64
N PRO A 63 -4.20 22.56 -17.34
CA PRO A 63 -5.48 22.35 -16.69
C PRO A 63 -6.39 23.54 -16.92
N ARG A 64 -7.65 23.29 -17.26
CA ARG A 64 -8.67 24.34 -17.36
C ARG A 64 -8.76 24.98 -15.99
N SER A 65 -8.77 26.32 -15.96
CA SER A 65 -8.99 27.12 -14.77
C SER A 65 -10.28 26.66 -14.06
N GLY A 66 -10.14 25.93 -12.96
CA GLY A 66 -11.24 25.28 -12.23
C GLY A 66 -10.99 23.81 -11.89
N ASP A 67 -10.19 23.08 -12.68
CA ASP A 67 -9.77 21.72 -12.38
C ASP A 67 -8.38 21.75 -11.72
N GLN A 68 -8.33 22.11 -10.46
CA GLN A 68 -7.13 21.82 -9.68
C GLN A 68 -7.05 20.28 -9.51
N PRO A 69 -6.03 19.61 -10.05
CA PRO A 69 -5.96 18.15 -10.04
C PRO A 69 -5.81 17.57 -8.63
N PHE A 70 -5.28 18.34 -7.73
CA PHE A 70 -5.35 18.16 -6.27
C PHE A 70 -5.46 19.55 -5.67
N PRO A 71 -6.31 19.78 -4.66
CA PRO A 71 -6.09 20.96 -3.84
C PRO A 71 -4.62 20.91 -3.42
N ASP A 72 -3.93 22.08 -3.39
CA ASP A 72 -2.63 22.19 -2.74
C ASP A 72 -2.80 21.61 -1.33
N THR A 73 -2.56 20.30 -1.23
CA THR A 73 -2.65 19.60 0.05
C THR A 73 -1.50 20.14 0.85
N PRO A 74 -1.77 20.86 1.93
CA PRO A 74 -0.71 21.37 2.78
C PRO A 74 0.21 20.20 3.11
N ARG A 75 1.49 20.31 2.79
CA ARG A 75 2.48 19.26 3.08
C ARG A 75 2.70 19.07 4.58
N ASP A 76 2.14 19.99 5.35
CA ASP A 76 2.41 20.19 6.78
C ASP A 76 1.22 19.80 7.67
N ILE A 77 0.31 18.93 7.17
CA ILE A 77 -0.76 18.40 8.02
C ILE A 77 -0.14 17.36 8.95
N GLU A 78 -0.04 17.68 10.22
CA GLU A 78 0.43 16.75 11.25
C GLU A 78 -0.55 15.58 11.40
N PRO A 79 -0.06 14.33 11.36
CA PRO A 79 -0.88 13.16 11.65
C PRO A 79 -1.47 13.20 13.05
N ALA A 80 -2.78 12.97 13.16
CA ALA A 80 -3.49 12.89 14.42
C ALA A 80 -4.46 11.72 14.45
N PRO A 81 -4.88 11.24 15.63
CA PRO A 81 -5.87 10.17 15.72
C PRO A 81 -7.17 10.55 14.99
N LEU A 82 -7.67 9.62 14.18
CA LEU A 82 -8.89 9.83 13.41
C LEU A 82 -10.13 9.63 14.29
N SER A 83 -11.06 10.59 14.20
CA SER A 83 -12.38 10.44 14.79
C SER A 83 -13.19 9.31 14.12
N PRO A 84 -14.23 8.77 14.78
CA PRO A 84 -15.07 7.72 14.18
C PRO A 84 -15.70 8.12 12.84
N SER A 85 -15.99 9.40 12.64
CA SER A 85 -16.53 9.90 11.36
C SER A 85 -15.50 9.82 10.23
N LEU A 86 -14.22 10.14 10.51
CA LEU A 86 -13.13 10.05 9.54
C LEU A 86 -12.75 8.59 9.23
N GLN A 87 -12.77 7.73 10.25
CA GLN A 87 -12.60 6.28 10.08
C GLN A 87 -13.67 5.70 9.15
N ARG A 88 -14.93 6.06 9.37
CA ARG A 88 -16.06 5.66 8.53
C ARG A 88 -15.92 6.17 7.10
N TYR A 89 -15.44 7.41 6.92
CA TYR A 89 -15.16 7.92 5.59
C TYR A 89 -14.15 7.05 4.84
N LEU A 90 -13.03 6.67 5.49
CA LEU A 90 -11.99 5.85 4.87
C LEU A 90 -12.49 4.44 4.54
N LEU A 91 -13.27 3.81 5.41
CA LEU A 91 -13.88 2.50 5.14
C LEU A 91 -14.83 2.57 3.94
N ASN A 92 -15.72 3.57 3.92
CA ASN A 92 -16.63 3.78 2.80
C ASN A 92 -15.88 4.06 1.49
N PHE A 93 -14.76 4.79 1.57
CA PHE A 93 -13.92 5.07 0.41
C PHE A 93 -13.20 3.82 -0.10
N ALA A 94 -12.67 2.98 0.80
CA ALA A 94 -12.09 1.70 0.45
C ALA A 94 -13.13 0.78 -0.22
N ARG A 95 -14.32 0.65 0.37
CA ARG A 95 -15.44 -0.12 -0.19
C ARG A 95 -15.83 0.38 -1.57
N LYS A 96 -16.03 1.68 -1.72
CA LYS A 96 -16.34 2.31 -3.00
C LYS A 96 -15.26 2.06 -4.05
N SER A 97 -13.98 2.07 -3.65
CA SER A 97 -12.86 1.81 -4.56
C SER A 97 -12.92 0.39 -5.13
N LEU A 98 -13.22 -0.61 -4.28
CA LEU A 98 -13.38 -1.99 -4.72
C LEU A 98 -14.58 -2.16 -5.65
N THR A 99 -15.76 -1.67 -5.24
CA THR A 99 -16.99 -1.78 -6.02
C THR A 99 -16.84 -1.12 -7.38
N GLN A 100 -16.40 0.15 -7.42
CA GLN A 100 -16.25 0.88 -8.67
C GLN A 100 -15.23 0.23 -9.60
N PHE A 101 -14.11 -0.29 -9.04
CA PHE A 101 -13.11 -0.96 -9.87
C PHE A 101 -13.64 -2.24 -10.50
N ILE A 102 -14.39 -3.06 -9.74
CA ILE A 102 -15.01 -4.29 -10.27
C ILE A 102 -16.03 -3.98 -11.35
N GLU A 103 -16.86 -2.95 -11.16
CA GLU A 103 -17.93 -2.60 -12.09
C GLU A 103 -17.43 -1.88 -13.36
N THR A 104 -16.42 -1.03 -13.24
CA THR A 104 -16.07 -0.07 -14.30
C THR A 104 -14.59 -0.03 -14.67
N ASP A 105 -13.75 -0.80 -14.00
CA ASP A 105 -12.26 -0.78 -14.13
C ASP A 105 -11.67 0.63 -13.92
N THR A 106 -12.35 1.44 -13.09
CA THR A 106 -11.93 2.81 -12.75
C THR A 106 -11.82 3.02 -11.26
N LEU A 107 -11.05 4.02 -10.84
CA LEU A 107 -10.86 4.40 -9.44
C LEU A 107 -11.64 5.67 -9.10
N PRO A 108 -12.33 5.70 -7.95
CA PRO A 108 -12.86 6.95 -7.44
C PRO A 108 -11.73 7.86 -7.00
N LEU A 109 -11.89 9.16 -7.19
CA LEU A 109 -10.99 10.13 -6.59
C LEU A 109 -11.46 10.48 -5.18
N PRO A 110 -10.56 10.42 -4.17
CA PRO A 110 -10.92 10.87 -2.84
C PRO A 110 -11.12 12.38 -2.83
N ARG A 111 -12.20 12.84 -2.20
CA ARG A 111 -12.49 14.26 -1.98
C ARG A 111 -12.97 14.46 -0.53
N PRO A 112 -12.14 14.16 0.47
CA PRO A 112 -12.53 14.38 1.85
C PRO A 112 -12.64 15.88 2.14
N ALA A 113 -13.65 16.24 2.95
CA ALA A 113 -13.81 17.62 3.41
C ALA A 113 -12.82 17.96 4.53
N ASP A 114 -12.37 16.94 5.28
CA ASP A 114 -11.44 17.15 6.38
C ASP A 114 -9.99 17.06 5.90
N PRO A 115 -9.19 18.12 6.13
CA PRO A 115 -7.78 18.13 5.72
C PRO A 115 -6.94 17.01 6.34
N LEU A 116 -7.29 16.49 7.53
CA LEU A 116 -6.54 15.43 8.19
C LEU A 116 -6.43 14.16 7.33
N LEU A 117 -7.40 13.89 6.47
CA LEU A 117 -7.36 12.74 5.55
C LEU A 117 -6.37 12.91 4.39
N TYR A 118 -5.81 14.11 4.24
CA TYR A 118 -4.68 14.35 3.35
C TYR A 118 -3.32 14.34 4.06
N ALA A 119 -3.28 14.13 5.39
CA ALA A 119 -2.03 13.93 6.10
C ALA A 119 -1.26 12.77 5.47
N ARG A 120 0.07 12.90 5.38
CA ARG A 120 0.93 11.88 4.80
C ARG A 120 1.20 10.80 5.83
N GLN A 121 0.64 9.63 5.61
CA GLN A 121 0.71 8.50 6.54
C GLN A 121 0.63 7.18 5.79
N GLY A 122 1.33 6.18 6.32
CA GLY A 122 1.16 4.81 5.89
C GLY A 122 -0.17 4.21 6.39
N ALA A 123 -0.68 3.23 5.65
CA ALA A 123 -1.80 2.42 6.08
C ALA A 123 -1.76 1.02 5.48
N PHE A 124 -2.35 0.06 6.18
CA PHE A 124 -2.69 -1.26 5.66
C PHE A 124 -4.19 -1.35 5.45
N VAL A 125 -4.59 -2.05 4.40
CA VAL A 125 -5.96 -2.48 4.19
C VAL A 125 -6.01 -4.00 4.20
N THR A 126 -6.81 -4.53 5.09
CA THR A 126 -7.05 -5.97 5.25
C THR A 126 -8.48 -6.28 4.84
N LEU A 127 -8.63 -7.25 3.97
CA LEU A 127 -9.93 -7.83 3.61
C LEU A 127 -10.09 -9.14 4.36
N LYS A 128 -11.19 -9.28 5.07
CA LYS A 128 -11.56 -10.52 5.76
C LYS A 128 -12.86 -11.06 5.17
N ARG A 129 -12.96 -12.35 4.99
CA ARG A 129 -14.20 -13.03 4.57
C ARG A 129 -14.58 -14.05 5.61
N HIS A 130 -15.76 -13.94 6.21
CA HIS A 130 -16.21 -14.79 7.31
C HIS A 130 -15.20 -14.84 8.48
N GLY A 131 -14.54 -13.71 8.76
CA GLY A 131 -13.50 -13.61 9.79
C GLY A 131 -12.10 -14.06 9.38
N GLU A 132 -11.96 -14.77 8.26
CA GLU A 132 -10.68 -15.27 7.76
C GLU A 132 -10.00 -14.24 6.84
N LEU A 133 -8.67 -14.22 6.84
CA LEU A 133 -7.89 -13.34 5.98
C LEU A 133 -8.18 -13.65 4.49
N ARG A 134 -8.55 -12.62 3.71
CA ARG A 134 -8.82 -12.71 2.26
C ARG A 134 -7.86 -11.89 1.42
N GLY A 135 -7.16 -10.91 2.01
CA GLY A 135 -6.12 -10.10 1.39
C GLY A 135 -5.63 -9.04 2.37
N CYS A 136 -4.35 -8.68 2.30
CA CYS A 136 -3.79 -7.64 3.16
C CYS A 136 -2.55 -7.05 2.50
N ILE A 137 -2.61 -5.78 2.13
CA ILE A 137 -1.48 -5.02 1.59
C ILE A 137 -1.42 -3.65 2.27
N GLY A 138 -0.23 -3.12 2.44
CA GLY A 138 -0.03 -1.81 3.03
C GLY A 138 1.12 -1.04 2.43
N HIS A 139 1.11 0.25 2.71
CA HIS A 139 2.13 1.21 2.39
C HIS A 139 2.69 1.79 3.69
N MET A 140 4.02 1.72 3.88
CA MET A 140 4.68 2.16 5.12
C MET A 140 5.18 3.61 5.06
N GLY A 141 5.24 4.19 3.84
CA GLY A 141 5.79 5.51 3.63
C GLY A 141 4.84 6.63 4.08
N ASP A 142 5.42 7.80 4.28
CA ASP A 142 4.75 9.07 4.55
C ASP A 142 4.83 10.02 3.33
N ASP A 143 4.92 9.45 2.14
CA ASP A 143 5.07 10.15 0.87
C ASP A 143 3.73 10.47 0.19
N LEU A 144 2.65 9.78 0.57
CA LEU A 144 1.32 9.91 -0.02
C LEU A 144 0.25 10.32 0.99
N PRO A 145 -0.78 11.07 0.57
CA PRO A 145 -1.95 11.37 1.40
C PRO A 145 -2.70 10.10 1.82
N LEU A 146 -3.15 10.03 3.07
CA LEU A 146 -3.81 8.87 3.66
C LEU A 146 -5.01 8.36 2.85
N CYS A 147 -5.89 9.27 2.39
CA CYS A 147 -7.05 8.87 1.59
C CYS A 147 -6.65 8.18 0.26
N HIS A 148 -5.52 8.59 -0.36
CA HIS A 148 -5.00 7.92 -1.55
C HIS A 148 -4.38 6.56 -1.22
N VAL A 149 -3.62 6.48 -0.11
CA VAL A 149 -3.05 5.22 0.38
C VAL A 149 -4.15 4.20 0.60
N VAL A 150 -5.23 4.56 1.31
CA VAL A 150 -6.34 3.65 1.62
C VAL A 150 -7.01 3.13 0.35
N GLY A 151 -7.37 4.00 -0.60
CA GLY A 151 -8.00 3.56 -1.85
C GLY A 151 -7.10 2.63 -2.66
N SER A 152 -5.81 2.97 -2.78
CA SER A 152 -4.83 2.15 -3.48
C SER A 152 -4.60 0.80 -2.80
N MET A 153 -4.41 0.78 -1.47
CA MET A 153 -4.16 -0.46 -0.72
C MET A 153 -5.37 -1.38 -0.69
N ALA A 154 -6.60 -0.85 -0.72
CA ALA A 154 -7.80 -1.68 -0.88
C ALA A 154 -7.75 -2.50 -2.16
N LEU A 155 -7.40 -1.88 -3.28
CA LEU A 155 -7.26 -2.57 -4.56
C LEU A 155 -6.08 -3.53 -4.57
N GLN A 156 -4.93 -3.12 -4.02
CA GLN A 156 -3.78 -3.99 -3.91
C GLN A 156 -4.09 -5.25 -3.09
N ALA A 157 -4.84 -5.13 -1.98
CA ALA A 157 -5.26 -6.26 -1.16
C ALA A 157 -6.24 -7.19 -1.91
N ALA A 158 -7.11 -6.63 -2.75
CA ALA A 158 -8.10 -7.39 -3.51
C ALA A 158 -7.52 -8.12 -4.73
N PHE A 159 -6.52 -7.50 -5.42
CA PHE A 159 -6.11 -7.96 -6.75
C PHE A 159 -4.61 -8.28 -6.85
N ASN A 160 -3.77 -7.84 -5.92
CA ASN A 160 -2.31 -8.02 -6.01
C ASN A 160 -1.68 -8.73 -4.80
N ASP A 161 -2.49 -9.21 -3.85
CA ASP A 161 -1.99 -10.10 -2.81
C ASP A 161 -1.86 -11.52 -3.37
N ARG A 162 -0.62 -11.91 -3.67
CA ARG A 162 -0.30 -13.19 -4.34
C ARG A 162 -0.69 -14.45 -3.54
N ARG A 163 -1.10 -14.30 -2.29
CA ARG A 163 -1.57 -15.42 -1.45
C ARG A 163 -2.99 -15.84 -1.82
N PHE A 164 -3.74 -14.95 -2.51
CA PHE A 164 -5.16 -15.14 -2.79
C PHE A 164 -5.47 -14.88 -4.28
N PRO A 165 -6.52 -15.50 -4.82
CA PRO A 165 -7.02 -15.14 -6.15
C PRO A 165 -7.63 -13.72 -6.13
N HIS A 166 -7.78 -13.10 -7.30
CA HIS A 166 -8.44 -11.81 -7.43
C HIS A 166 -9.84 -11.85 -6.80
N LEU A 167 -10.22 -10.77 -6.12
CA LEU A 167 -11.54 -10.62 -5.51
C LEU A 167 -12.60 -10.62 -6.62
N LYS A 168 -13.70 -11.38 -6.38
CA LYS A 168 -14.83 -11.45 -7.31
C LYS A 168 -15.96 -10.54 -6.84
N ASP A 169 -16.79 -10.10 -7.77
CA ASP A 169 -18.00 -9.34 -7.47
C ASP A 169 -18.89 -10.02 -6.42
N SER A 170 -19.08 -11.33 -6.55
CA SER A 170 -19.88 -12.13 -5.60
C SER A 170 -19.32 -12.17 -4.17
N GLU A 171 -18.07 -11.76 -3.94
CA GLU A 171 -17.45 -11.72 -2.61
C GLU A 171 -17.59 -10.35 -1.94
N LEU A 172 -18.00 -9.29 -2.67
CA LEU A 172 -18.05 -7.92 -2.14
C LEU A 172 -18.93 -7.79 -0.89
N GLU A 173 -20.08 -8.45 -0.87
CA GLU A 173 -21.02 -8.41 0.28
C GLU A 173 -20.52 -9.27 1.47
N GLU A 174 -19.59 -10.20 1.23
CA GLU A 174 -19.11 -11.14 2.22
C GLU A 174 -17.82 -10.69 2.93
N ILE A 175 -17.15 -9.67 2.37
CA ILE A 175 -15.91 -9.16 2.96
C ILE A 175 -16.18 -8.06 3.99
N ASP A 176 -15.37 -8.06 5.04
CA ASP A 176 -15.21 -6.98 6.02
C ASP A 176 -13.88 -6.26 5.75
N ILE A 177 -13.89 -4.95 5.67
CA ILE A 177 -12.70 -4.14 5.44
C ILE A 177 -12.18 -3.63 6.78
N GLU A 178 -10.91 -3.91 7.06
CA GLU A 178 -10.19 -3.37 8.21
C GLU A 178 -9.05 -2.45 7.71
N ILE A 179 -8.90 -1.30 8.34
CA ILE A 179 -7.84 -0.34 8.03
C ILE A 179 -6.98 -0.13 9.27
N SER A 180 -5.65 -0.22 9.09
CA SER A 180 -4.67 0.12 10.10
C SER A 180 -3.91 1.37 9.63
N VAL A 181 -4.20 2.53 10.22
CA VAL A 181 -3.49 3.78 9.94
C VAL A 181 -2.28 3.90 10.85
N LEU A 182 -1.11 4.14 10.26
CA LEU A 182 0.16 4.10 10.97
C LEU A 182 0.60 5.47 11.45
N THR A 183 1.19 5.56 12.63
CA THR A 183 1.97 6.73 13.00
C THR A 183 3.32 6.73 12.27
N PRO A 184 3.98 7.88 12.13
CA PRO A 184 5.34 7.93 11.58
C PRO A 184 6.30 6.99 12.30
N LEU A 185 7.22 6.42 11.52
CA LEU A 185 8.29 5.57 12.06
C LEU A 185 9.20 6.39 12.98
N LYS A 186 9.46 5.86 14.17
CA LYS A 186 10.39 6.45 15.14
C LYS A 186 11.54 5.48 15.36
N PRO A 187 12.81 5.92 15.19
CA PRO A 187 13.96 5.10 15.55
C PRO A 187 13.97 4.85 17.07
N VAL A 188 14.42 3.68 17.46
CA VAL A 188 14.65 3.31 18.87
C VAL A 188 16.07 2.78 19.05
N ASP A 189 16.63 2.98 20.23
CA ASP A 189 18.03 2.64 20.51
C ASP A 189 18.27 1.13 20.53
N GLY A 190 17.25 0.36 20.87
CA GLY A 190 17.36 -1.09 20.87
C GLY A 190 16.08 -1.84 21.14
N PRO A 191 16.15 -3.18 21.17
CA PRO A 191 14.98 -4.02 21.39
C PRO A 191 14.27 -3.76 22.73
N ALA A 192 14.97 -3.25 23.73
CA ALA A 192 14.42 -2.97 25.07
C ALA A 192 13.30 -1.93 25.03
N ASP A 193 13.37 -1.00 24.09
CA ASP A 193 12.39 0.10 23.94
C ASP A 193 11.07 -0.34 23.27
N ILE A 194 11.06 -1.54 22.69
CA ILE A 194 9.89 -2.08 21.99
C ILE A 194 8.91 -2.66 23.00
N VAL A 195 7.67 -2.18 22.98
CA VAL A 195 6.57 -2.69 23.81
C VAL A 195 5.65 -3.55 22.95
N VAL A 196 5.70 -4.87 23.20
CA VAL A 196 4.85 -5.83 22.47
C VAL A 196 3.36 -5.52 22.70
N GLY A 197 2.60 -5.55 21.63
CA GLY A 197 1.16 -5.25 21.64
C GLY A 197 0.82 -3.77 21.51
N ARG A 198 1.75 -2.87 21.82
CA ARG A 198 1.59 -1.42 21.59
C ARG A 198 2.28 -0.99 20.30
N ASP A 199 3.48 -1.45 20.09
CA ASP A 199 4.33 -1.00 19.01
C ASP A 199 4.34 -2.00 17.86
N GLY A 200 4.12 -1.49 16.64
CA GLY A 200 4.58 -2.14 15.44
C GLY A 200 6.09 -1.96 15.31
N VAL A 201 6.75 -2.91 14.71
CA VAL A 201 8.22 -2.93 14.65
C VAL A 201 8.68 -3.10 13.22
N MET A 202 9.53 -2.21 12.76
CA MET A 202 10.34 -2.40 11.55
C MET A 202 11.78 -2.71 11.97
N LEU A 203 12.31 -3.82 11.46
CA LEU A 203 13.72 -4.16 11.53
C LEU A 203 14.36 -3.86 10.18
N ARG A 204 15.53 -3.22 10.23
CA ARG A 204 16.38 -3.01 9.04
C ARG A 204 17.79 -3.50 9.34
N LYS A 205 18.34 -4.29 8.43
CA LYS A 205 19.74 -4.70 8.47
C LYS A 205 20.28 -4.79 7.05
N SER A 206 21.30 -3.98 6.76
CA SER A 206 21.84 -3.81 5.40
C SER A 206 20.73 -3.40 4.42
N ASP A 207 20.53 -4.16 3.35
CA ASP A 207 19.50 -3.97 2.32
C ASP A 207 18.16 -4.68 2.62
N ARG A 208 18.06 -5.36 3.77
CA ARG A 208 16.90 -6.15 4.15
C ARG A 208 16.10 -5.47 5.24
N SER A 209 14.78 -5.54 5.11
CA SER A 209 13.85 -5.04 6.12
C SER A 209 12.60 -5.90 6.18
N ALA A 210 11.97 -5.90 7.35
CA ALA A 210 10.64 -6.47 7.54
C ALA A 210 9.90 -5.67 8.62
N VAL A 211 8.58 -5.83 8.64
CA VAL A 211 7.70 -5.14 9.58
C VAL A 211 6.67 -6.10 10.13
N PHE A 212 6.31 -5.93 11.41
CA PHE A 212 5.11 -6.48 12.03
C PHE A 212 4.26 -5.35 12.59
N LEU A 213 2.94 -5.45 12.40
CA LEU A 213 1.96 -4.59 13.05
C LEU A 213 1.87 -4.91 14.55
N PRO A 214 1.40 -3.98 15.39
CA PRO A 214 1.35 -4.16 16.85
C PRO A 214 0.62 -5.42 17.30
N GLN A 215 -0.44 -5.81 16.61
CA GLN A 215 -1.29 -6.94 17.00
C GLN A 215 -0.67 -8.31 16.70
N VAL A 216 0.31 -8.39 15.79
CA VAL A 216 0.84 -9.69 15.31
C VAL A 216 1.45 -10.52 16.43
N ALA A 217 2.29 -9.93 17.26
CA ALA A 217 2.95 -10.68 18.32
C ALA A 217 1.97 -11.16 19.41
N PRO A 218 1.02 -10.35 19.91
CA PRO A 218 -0.04 -10.82 20.83
C PRO A 218 -0.91 -11.93 20.25
N GLU A 219 -1.34 -11.80 18.99
CA GLU A 219 -2.17 -12.83 18.32
C GLU A 219 -1.47 -14.18 18.21
N GLN A 220 -0.15 -14.16 18.11
CA GLN A 220 0.69 -15.37 18.03
C GLN A 220 1.22 -15.83 19.39
N GLY A 221 0.97 -15.05 20.46
CA GLY A 221 1.51 -15.33 21.80
C GLY A 221 3.02 -15.19 21.90
N TRP A 222 3.65 -14.39 21.03
CA TRP A 222 5.11 -14.23 21.01
C TRP A 222 5.59 -13.24 22.07
N SER A 223 6.67 -13.62 22.71
CA SER A 223 7.54 -12.68 23.43
C SER A 223 8.22 -11.73 22.44
N ARG A 224 8.86 -10.67 22.97
CA ARG A 224 9.63 -9.74 22.14
C ARG A 224 10.75 -10.43 21.35
N ASP A 225 11.49 -11.33 21.99
CA ASP A 225 12.62 -12.00 21.37
C ASP A 225 12.16 -12.97 20.25
N GLU A 226 11.07 -13.70 20.49
CA GLU A 226 10.44 -14.53 19.45
C GLU A 226 9.93 -13.70 18.29
N MET A 227 9.24 -12.59 18.56
CA MET A 227 8.80 -11.66 17.52
C MET A 227 9.96 -11.16 16.68
N LEU A 228 11.09 -10.75 17.29
CA LEU A 228 12.27 -10.27 16.58
C LEU A 228 12.93 -11.38 15.76
N GLY A 229 12.95 -12.60 16.26
CA GLY A 229 13.40 -13.78 15.51
C GLY A 229 12.54 -14.03 14.27
N HIS A 230 11.22 -13.99 14.42
CA HIS A 230 10.27 -14.11 13.32
C HIS A 230 10.41 -12.95 12.32
N LEU A 231 10.65 -11.74 12.80
CA LEU A 231 10.86 -10.56 11.98
C LEU A 231 12.13 -10.70 11.11
N CYS A 232 13.22 -11.22 11.71
CA CYS A 232 14.43 -11.55 10.96
C CYS A 232 14.15 -12.60 9.86
N ARG A 233 13.43 -13.67 10.18
CA ARG A 233 13.05 -14.68 9.18
C ARG A 233 12.22 -14.08 8.04
N LYS A 234 11.27 -13.20 8.38
CA LYS A 234 10.49 -12.46 7.39
C LYS A 234 11.35 -11.58 6.48
N ALA A 235 12.44 -11.01 7.02
CA ALA A 235 13.43 -10.24 6.25
C ALA A 235 14.39 -11.14 5.43
N GLY A 236 14.28 -12.47 5.53
CA GLY A 236 15.21 -13.40 4.90
C GLY A 236 16.59 -13.42 5.57
N LEU A 237 16.63 -13.11 6.88
CA LEU A 237 17.82 -13.13 7.73
C LEU A 237 17.79 -14.35 8.67
N SER A 238 18.94 -14.67 9.29
CA SER A 238 18.97 -15.63 10.40
C SER A 238 18.17 -15.13 11.60
N GLU A 239 17.55 -16.03 12.34
CA GLU A 239 16.65 -15.70 13.46
C GLU A 239 17.31 -14.85 14.56
N THR A 240 18.63 -14.94 14.70
CA THR A 240 19.42 -14.19 15.69
C THR A 240 20.02 -12.90 15.12
N ALA A 241 19.80 -12.58 13.85
CA ALA A 241 20.43 -11.43 13.18
C ALA A 241 20.08 -10.08 13.81
N TRP A 242 18.98 -10.00 14.56
CA TRP A 242 18.56 -8.79 15.28
C TRP A 242 19.50 -8.41 16.45
N LYS A 243 20.30 -9.36 16.95
CA LYS A 243 21.20 -9.15 18.11
C LYS A 243 22.44 -8.33 17.79
N ASP A 244 22.78 -8.18 16.52
CA ASP A 244 23.97 -7.47 16.07
C ASP A 244 23.71 -6.67 14.81
N GLY A 245 24.03 -5.37 14.84
CA GLY A 245 24.00 -4.49 13.66
C GLY A 245 22.63 -4.29 12.98
N ALA A 246 21.54 -4.59 13.66
CA ALA A 246 20.19 -4.28 13.19
C ALA A 246 19.71 -2.93 13.76
N SER A 247 19.00 -2.16 12.94
CA SER A 247 18.31 -0.94 13.38
C SER A 247 16.83 -1.24 13.55
N PHE A 248 16.22 -0.62 14.57
CA PHE A 248 14.82 -0.79 14.89
C PHE A 248 14.07 0.53 14.80
N TYR A 249 12.85 0.45 14.30
CA TYR A 249 11.91 1.56 14.29
C TYR A 249 10.57 1.05 14.83
N THR A 250 9.92 1.89 15.62
CA THR A 250 8.58 1.61 16.13
C THR A 250 7.57 2.55 15.52
N PHE A 251 6.34 2.11 15.48
CA PHE A 251 5.16 2.90 15.11
C PHE A 251 3.96 2.35 15.84
N GLN A 252 2.88 3.11 15.87
CA GLN A 252 1.59 2.63 16.37
C GLN A 252 0.59 2.58 15.24
N ALA A 253 -0.49 1.85 15.42
CA ALA A 253 -1.56 1.74 14.46
C ALA A 253 -2.90 2.04 15.11
N GLN A 254 -3.71 2.88 14.47
CA GLN A 254 -5.12 3.00 14.77
C GLN A 254 -5.87 2.04 13.87
N VAL A 255 -6.47 1.00 14.46
CA VAL A 255 -7.16 -0.08 13.74
C VAL A 255 -8.66 0.09 13.87
N PHE A 256 -9.37 0.01 12.76
CA PHE A 256 -10.84 0.07 12.70
C PHE A 256 -11.36 -0.72 11.50
N SER A 257 -12.56 -1.28 11.63
CA SER A 257 -13.19 -2.08 10.59
C SER A 257 -14.67 -1.73 10.42
N GLU A 258 -15.24 -2.18 9.30
CA GLU A 258 -16.67 -2.00 9.05
C GLU A 258 -17.52 -2.66 10.14
N SER A 259 -17.13 -3.86 10.56
CA SER A 259 -17.84 -4.61 11.63
C SER A 259 -17.77 -3.93 13.00
N LEU A 260 -16.68 -3.21 13.32
CA LEU A 260 -16.51 -2.50 14.59
C LEU A 260 -17.21 -1.13 14.62
N LEU A 261 -17.49 -0.53 13.46
CA LEU A 261 -18.13 0.79 13.35
C LEU A 261 -19.61 0.71 12.92
N GLN A 262 -20.19 -0.47 12.86
CA GLN A 262 -21.65 -0.62 12.72
C GLN A 262 -22.32 -0.07 13.97
N PRO A 263 -23.47 0.65 13.83
CA PRO A 263 -24.19 1.27 14.94
C PRO A 263 -24.77 0.26 15.91
#